data_f986fd3a3d0144800db56e010068a1d2
#
_entry.id   f986fd3a3d0144800db56e010068a1d2
#
_cell.length_a   1.000
_cell.length_b   1.000
_cell.length_c   1.000
_cell.angle_alpha   90.00
_cell.angle_beta   90.00
_cell.angle_gamma   90.00
#
_symmetry.space_group_name_H-M   'P 1'
#
loop_
_entity.id
_entity.type
_entity.pdbx_description
1 polymer ?
#
loop_
_entity_poly.entity_id
_entity_poly.type
_entity_poly.pdbx_seq_one_letter_code
_entity_poly.pdbx_strand_id
1 'polypeptide(L)'
;MSKLIKATVVTLVLGFTTIVAESTHDNAHVKDSHKGHEHSQKEDKHNRYNHLKNEVSKEAVENAAKQKVQSLVTEKKIPKSWKSVSISKIGKTHYGDTDDWVVGFDNMKIKNTKRRTLYIFVSVRGEIRGANYTGN
;
A
#
# COMPACT_ATOMS: atom_id res chain seq x y z
N MET A 1 -42.58 -5.61 23.91
CA MET A 1 -42.84 -4.99 22.59
C MET A 1 -41.50 -4.94 21.84
N SER A 2 -41.30 -5.87 20.94
CA SER A 2 -40.04 -6.03 20.17
C SER A 2 -40.14 -5.19 18.92
N LYS A 3 -39.24 -4.22 18.76
CA LYS A 3 -39.08 -3.47 17.50
C LYS A 3 -38.07 -4.17 16.63
N LEU A 4 -38.55 -4.82 15.58
CA LEU A 4 -37.77 -5.37 14.49
C LEU A 4 -37.25 -4.20 13.66
N ILE A 5 -35.92 -4.04 13.61
CA ILE A 5 -35.26 -3.12 12.67
C ILE A 5 -34.93 -3.94 11.43
N LYS A 6 -35.63 -3.65 10.33
CA LYS A 6 -35.34 -4.22 9.01
C LYS A 6 -34.12 -3.54 8.44
N ALA A 7 -33.04 -4.29 8.26
CA ALA A 7 -31.85 -3.83 7.53
C ALA A 7 -32.14 -3.92 6.02
N THR A 8 -32.15 -2.78 5.37
CA THR A 8 -32.23 -2.68 3.91
C THR A 8 -30.83 -2.87 3.33
N VAL A 9 -30.62 -3.96 2.63
CA VAL A 9 -29.41 -4.20 1.85
C VAL A 9 -29.54 -3.46 0.53
N VAL A 10 -28.75 -2.43 0.34
CA VAL A 10 -28.61 -1.75 -0.97
C VAL A 10 -27.46 -2.42 -1.72
N THR A 11 -27.80 -3.21 -2.71
CA THR A 11 -26.83 -3.81 -3.62
C THR A 11 -26.55 -2.81 -4.75
N LEU A 12 -25.36 -2.23 -4.74
CA LEU A 12 -24.88 -1.37 -5.81
C LEU A 12 -24.18 -2.23 -6.87
N VAL A 13 -24.83 -2.45 -8.00
CA VAL A 13 -24.23 -3.12 -9.17
C VAL A 13 -23.51 -2.06 -10.00
N LEU A 14 -22.18 -2.08 -10.01
CA LEU A 14 -21.36 -1.29 -10.91
C LEU A 14 -21.10 -2.09 -12.18
N GLY A 15 -21.73 -1.70 -13.28
CA GLY A 15 -21.50 -2.24 -14.60
C GLY A 15 -20.14 -1.83 -15.16
N PHE A 16 -19.33 -2.81 -15.54
CA PHE A 16 -18.11 -2.59 -16.31
C PHE A 16 -18.43 -2.52 -17.79
N THR A 17 -18.24 -1.36 -18.42
CA THR A 17 -18.20 -1.25 -19.88
C THR A 17 -16.76 -1.43 -20.35
N THR A 18 -16.49 -2.53 -21.02
CA THR A 18 -15.24 -2.75 -21.74
C THR A 18 -15.27 -2.04 -23.08
N ILE A 19 -14.40 -1.06 -23.27
CA ILE A 19 -14.15 -0.45 -24.59
C ILE A 19 -12.92 -1.16 -25.17
N VAL A 20 -13.16 -1.96 -26.22
CA VAL A 20 -12.10 -2.52 -27.06
C VAL A 20 -11.82 -1.52 -28.16
N ALA A 21 -10.61 -0.97 -28.20
CA ALA A 21 -10.12 -0.20 -29.32
C ALA A 21 -9.06 -1.05 -30.06
N GLU A 22 -9.44 -1.63 -31.17
CA GLU A 22 -8.51 -2.15 -32.18
C GLU A 22 -7.90 -0.97 -32.94
N SER A 23 -6.57 -0.91 -33.00
CA SER A 23 -5.88 -0.17 -34.05
C SER A 23 -4.72 -1.00 -34.57
N THR A 24 -4.99 -1.57 -35.73
CA THR A 24 -4.00 -2.14 -36.64
C THR A 24 -3.19 -1.01 -37.27
N HIS A 25 -1.87 -1.05 -37.17
CA HIS A 25 -0.99 -0.34 -38.08
C HIS A 25 0.19 -1.25 -38.47
N ASP A 26 0.03 -1.83 -39.65
CA ASP A 26 1.12 -2.35 -40.46
C ASP A 26 2.03 -1.18 -40.88
N ASN A 27 3.33 -1.34 -40.72
CA ASN A 27 4.28 -0.74 -41.65
C ASN A 27 5.59 -1.54 -41.65
N ALA A 28 5.87 -2.03 -42.83
CA ALA A 28 7.03 -2.82 -43.20
C ALA A 28 8.26 -1.95 -43.54
N HIS A 29 9.42 -2.57 -43.32
CA HIS A 29 10.72 -2.35 -43.95
C HIS A 29 11.42 -0.99 -43.81
N VAL A 30 12.64 -1.02 -43.23
CA VAL A 30 13.91 -0.89 -44.03
C VAL A 30 15.08 -1.43 -43.20
N LYS A 31 15.89 -2.30 -43.83
CA LYS A 31 17.24 -2.69 -43.43
C LYS A 31 18.16 -1.46 -43.53
N ASP A 32 18.99 -1.24 -42.53
CA ASP A 32 20.38 -0.92 -42.80
C ASP A 32 21.29 -1.19 -41.59
N SER A 33 22.41 -1.77 -41.87
CA SER A 33 23.47 -2.19 -40.99
C SER A 33 24.42 -1.01 -40.69
N HIS A 34 24.74 -0.79 -39.40
CA HIS A 34 26.06 -0.27 -39.05
C HIS A 34 26.48 -0.70 -37.63
N LYS A 35 27.69 -1.31 -37.59
CA LYS A 35 28.54 -1.54 -36.43
C LYS A 35 28.78 -0.24 -35.64
N GLY A 36 28.72 -0.37 -34.31
CA GLY A 36 29.23 0.64 -33.40
C GLY A 36 29.06 0.17 -31.98
N HIS A 37 30.14 -0.40 -31.41
CA HIS A 37 30.24 -0.64 -29.98
C HIS A 37 30.31 0.70 -29.26
N GLU A 38 29.28 1.06 -28.52
CA GLU A 38 29.42 2.00 -27.42
C GLU A 38 28.62 1.49 -26.23
N HIS A 39 29.37 1.19 -25.17
CA HIS A 39 28.83 0.96 -23.83
C HIS A 39 28.10 2.23 -23.36
N SER A 40 26.80 2.30 -23.48
CA SER A 40 26.03 3.35 -22.83
C SER A 40 25.36 2.79 -21.58
N GLN A 41 26.01 3.06 -20.46
CA GLN A 41 25.41 3.08 -19.13
C GLN A 41 24.29 4.12 -19.11
N LYS A 42 23.12 3.80 -19.64
CA LYS A 42 21.94 4.70 -19.65
C LYS A 42 20.63 4.06 -19.23
N GLU A 43 20.63 2.78 -18.80
CA GLU A 43 19.37 2.10 -18.50
C GLU A 43 18.88 2.24 -17.04
N ASP A 44 19.73 2.62 -16.09
CA ASP A 44 19.34 2.67 -14.67
C ASP A 44 18.53 3.91 -14.26
N LYS A 45 18.53 4.97 -15.06
CA LYS A 45 17.81 6.20 -14.67
C LYS A 45 16.33 6.17 -15.02
N HIS A 46 15.91 5.47 -16.07
CA HIS A 46 14.51 5.40 -16.48
C HIS A 46 13.64 4.55 -15.56
N ASN A 47 14.19 3.49 -14.97
CA ASN A 47 13.43 2.65 -14.04
C ASN A 47 13.18 3.35 -12.69
N ARG A 48 14.10 4.17 -12.21
CA ARG A 48 13.91 4.94 -10.96
C ARG A 48 12.79 5.98 -11.08
N TYR A 49 12.66 6.66 -12.22
CA TYR A 49 11.61 7.66 -12.42
C TYR A 49 10.22 7.07 -12.53
N ASN A 50 10.08 5.86 -13.06
CA ASN A 50 8.79 5.17 -13.12
C ASN A 50 8.36 4.60 -11.77
N HIS A 51 9.31 4.23 -10.88
CA HIS A 51 9.01 3.80 -9.52
C HIS A 51 8.44 4.95 -8.68
N LEU A 52 8.99 6.16 -8.81
CA LEU A 52 8.55 7.34 -8.08
C LEU A 52 7.15 7.85 -8.50
N LYS A 53 6.72 7.53 -9.73
CA LYS A 53 5.44 8.00 -10.28
C LYS A 53 4.21 7.33 -9.66
N ASN A 54 4.39 6.21 -8.97
CA ASN A 54 3.32 5.42 -8.36
C ASN A 54 3.39 5.35 -6.83
N GLU A 55 4.28 6.11 -6.20
CA GLU A 55 4.34 6.18 -4.75
C GLU A 55 3.25 7.11 -4.21
N VAL A 56 2.53 6.63 -3.20
CA VAL A 56 1.60 7.47 -2.45
C VAL A 56 2.35 8.40 -1.49
N SER A 57 1.73 9.51 -1.12
CA SER A 57 2.33 10.43 -0.16
C SER A 57 2.47 9.80 1.23
N LYS A 58 3.39 10.33 2.04
CA LYS A 58 3.56 9.91 3.43
C LYS A 58 2.26 10.02 4.22
N GLU A 59 1.48 11.09 3.99
CA GLU A 59 0.18 11.29 4.65
C GLU A 59 -0.83 10.19 4.26
N ALA A 60 -0.83 9.75 3.00
CA ALA A 60 -1.68 8.65 2.57
C ALA A 60 -1.30 7.35 3.28
N VAL A 61 0.00 7.08 3.45
CA VAL A 61 0.51 5.94 4.23
C VAL A 61 0.08 6.02 5.69
N GLU A 62 0.24 7.19 6.32
CA GLU A 62 -0.19 7.41 7.72
C GLU A 62 -1.69 7.18 7.90
N ASN A 63 -2.50 7.65 6.95
CA ASN A 63 -3.95 7.46 6.98
C ASN A 63 -4.33 5.98 6.79
N ALA A 64 -3.69 5.28 5.85
CA ALA A 64 -3.90 3.85 5.65
C ALA A 64 -3.55 3.04 6.91
N ALA A 65 -2.42 3.36 7.56
CA ALA A 65 -2.00 2.71 8.80
C ALA A 65 -2.97 2.98 9.95
N LYS A 66 -3.43 4.23 10.13
CA LYS A 66 -4.45 4.58 11.15
C LYS A 66 -5.76 3.83 10.91
N GLN A 67 -6.23 3.77 9.68
CA GLN A 67 -7.44 3.01 9.31
C GLN A 67 -7.28 1.52 9.64
N LYS A 68 -6.09 0.95 9.37
CA LYS A 68 -5.83 -0.46 9.71
C LYS A 68 -5.89 -0.70 11.22
N VAL A 69 -5.33 0.18 12.04
CA VAL A 69 -5.44 0.09 13.51
C VAL A 69 -6.91 0.14 13.95
N GLN A 70 -7.71 1.06 13.38
CA GLN A 70 -9.16 1.16 13.68
C GLN A 70 -9.91 -0.13 13.30
N SER A 71 -9.61 -0.70 12.13
CA SER A 71 -10.18 -1.99 11.69
C SER A 71 -9.86 -3.11 12.69
N LEU A 72 -8.58 -3.24 13.08
CA LEU A 72 -8.15 -4.26 14.05
C LEU A 72 -8.86 -4.12 15.42
N VAL A 73 -9.11 -2.88 15.86
CA VAL A 73 -9.90 -2.63 17.09
C VAL A 73 -11.37 -3.03 16.90
N THR A 74 -11.97 -2.67 15.77
CA THR A 74 -13.37 -2.98 15.44
C THR A 74 -13.58 -4.49 15.34
N GLU A 75 -12.64 -5.20 14.73
CA GLU A 75 -12.60 -6.66 14.62
C GLU A 75 -12.24 -7.36 15.96
N LYS A 76 -12.02 -6.61 17.03
CA LYS A 76 -11.62 -7.11 18.37
C LYS A 76 -10.28 -7.90 18.35
N LYS A 77 -9.45 -7.72 17.33
CA LYS A 77 -8.12 -8.34 17.24
C LYS A 77 -7.10 -7.70 18.16
N ILE A 78 -7.29 -6.41 18.47
CA ILE A 78 -6.48 -5.67 19.42
C ILE A 78 -7.39 -4.90 20.40
N PRO A 79 -6.90 -4.57 21.62
CA PRO A 79 -7.67 -3.84 22.62
C PRO A 79 -8.16 -2.46 22.16
N LYS A 80 -9.28 -1.99 22.70
CA LYS A 80 -9.86 -0.66 22.40
C LYS A 80 -8.90 0.49 22.70
N SER A 81 -7.91 0.31 23.58
CA SER A 81 -6.92 1.33 23.93
C SER A 81 -6.06 1.76 22.73
N TRP A 82 -6.00 0.95 21.67
CA TRP A 82 -5.29 1.31 20.44
C TRP A 82 -5.99 2.37 19.60
N LYS A 83 -7.29 2.58 19.80
CA LYS A 83 -8.08 3.53 19.00
C LYS A 83 -7.56 4.98 19.07
N SER A 84 -7.00 5.38 20.21
CA SER A 84 -6.49 6.74 20.46
C SER A 84 -4.99 6.88 20.40
N VAL A 85 -4.30 5.85 19.92
CA VAL A 85 -2.83 5.86 19.84
C VAL A 85 -2.38 6.59 18.57
N SER A 86 -1.48 7.54 18.74
CA SER A 86 -0.85 8.26 17.62
C SER A 86 0.31 7.46 17.03
N ILE A 87 0.68 7.79 15.80
CA ILE A 87 1.89 7.27 15.18
C ILE A 87 3.10 7.75 16.00
N SER A 88 3.96 6.82 16.41
CA SER A 88 5.21 7.10 17.12
C SER A 88 6.40 7.18 16.18
N LYS A 89 6.37 6.42 15.10
CA LYS A 89 7.46 6.38 14.09
C LYS A 89 6.94 5.95 12.73
N ILE A 90 7.60 6.45 11.69
CA ILE A 90 7.35 6.06 10.30
C ILE A 90 8.68 6.08 9.55
N GLY A 91 8.92 5.07 8.75
CA GLY A 91 10.11 4.96 7.92
C GLY A 91 9.88 4.03 6.74
N LYS A 92 10.75 4.11 5.76
CA LYS A 92 10.82 3.14 4.68
C LYS A 92 11.78 2.01 5.09
N THR A 93 11.42 0.80 4.70
CA THR A 93 12.28 -0.37 4.81
C THR A 93 12.43 -1.02 3.46
N HIS A 94 13.61 -1.55 3.19
CA HIS A 94 13.91 -2.24 1.95
C HIS A 94 13.81 -3.74 2.20
N TYR A 95 12.85 -4.40 1.55
CA TYR A 95 12.68 -5.84 1.62
C TYR A 95 12.83 -6.43 0.21
N GLY A 96 13.99 -7.04 -0.05
CA GLY A 96 14.29 -7.56 -1.38
C GLY A 96 14.22 -6.46 -2.44
N ASP A 97 13.35 -6.62 -3.44
CA ASP A 97 13.18 -5.66 -4.54
C ASP A 97 12.07 -4.63 -4.28
N THR A 98 11.47 -4.60 -3.08
CA THR A 98 10.36 -3.71 -2.76
C THR A 98 10.68 -2.82 -1.57
N ASP A 99 10.37 -1.53 -1.72
CA ASP A 99 10.35 -0.58 -0.63
C ASP A 99 8.95 -0.58 -0.01
N ASP A 100 8.87 -0.85 1.29
CA ASP A 100 7.63 -0.74 2.04
C ASP A 100 7.78 0.32 3.14
N TRP A 101 6.67 0.90 3.55
CA TRP A 101 6.61 1.77 4.70
C TRP A 101 6.33 0.95 5.96
N VAL A 102 7.01 1.29 7.04
CA VAL A 102 6.74 0.76 8.37
C VAL A 102 6.25 1.88 9.26
N VAL A 103 5.04 1.74 9.78
CA VAL A 103 4.39 2.72 10.67
C VAL A 103 4.23 2.09 12.04
N GLY A 104 4.89 2.65 13.05
CA GLY A 104 4.86 2.19 14.43
C GLY A 104 3.91 3.02 15.29
N PHE A 105 3.18 2.31 16.15
CA PHE A 105 2.29 2.87 17.16
C PHE A 105 2.69 2.35 18.53
N ASP A 106 2.93 3.22 19.50
CA ASP A 106 3.31 2.83 20.87
C ASP A 106 2.14 3.05 21.83
N ASN A 107 1.63 1.96 22.42
CA ASN A 107 0.55 2.02 23.38
C ASN A 107 1.06 1.75 24.82
N MET A 108 1.29 2.82 25.54
CA MET A 108 1.80 2.75 26.93
C MET A 108 0.82 2.11 27.92
N LYS A 109 -0.46 1.96 27.56
CA LYS A 109 -1.48 1.25 28.36
C LYS A 109 -1.31 -0.27 28.33
N ILE A 110 -0.54 -0.80 27.38
CA ILE A 110 -0.25 -2.23 27.26
C ILE A 110 0.87 -2.59 28.22
N LYS A 111 0.58 -3.45 29.21
CA LYS A 111 1.56 -3.91 30.20
C LYS A 111 2.63 -4.81 29.59
N ASN A 112 2.26 -5.66 28.63
CA ASN A 112 3.20 -6.54 27.95
C ASN A 112 4.08 -5.74 26.99
N THR A 113 5.35 -5.56 27.35
CA THR A 113 6.32 -4.78 26.58
C THR A 113 6.51 -5.30 25.15
N LYS A 114 6.40 -6.62 24.93
CA LYS A 114 6.51 -7.24 23.60
C LYS A 114 5.34 -6.92 22.68
N ARG A 115 4.22 -6.43 23.24
CA ARG A 115 3.00 -6.05 22.49
C ARG A 115 2.67 -4.56 22.60
N ARG A 116 3.60 -3.77 23.14
CA ARG A 116 3.41 -2.33 23.34
C ARG A 116 3.52 -1.55 22.04
N THR A 117 4.37 -1.98 21.11
CA THR A 117 4.52 -1.36 19.80
C THR A 117 3.83 -2.23 18.75
N LEU A 118 2.89 -1.66 18.01
CA LEU A 118 2.25 -2.28 16.85
C LEU A 118 2.84 -1.65 15.59
N TYR A 119 3.30 -2.48 14.67
CA TYR A 119 3.83 -2.06 13.38
C TYR A 119 2.82 -2.40 12.28
N ILE A 120 2.54 -1.43 11.42
CA ILE A 120 1.74 -1.60 10.21
C ILE A 120 2.67 -1.44 9.01
N PHE A 121 2.66 -2.44 8.13
CA PHE A 121 3.44 -2.44 6.89
C PHE A 121 2.54 -2.00 5.75
N VAL A 122 2.99 -0.99 5.01
CA VAL A 122 2.24 -0.38 3.91
C VAL A 122 3.13 -0.32 2.68
N SER A 123 2.66 -0.82 1.55
CA SER A 123 3.43 -0.74 0.31
C SER A 123 3.61 0.72 -0.12
N VAL A 124 4.56 0.98 -1.02
CA VAL A 124 4.72 2.30 -1.65
C VAL A 124 3.47 2.75 -2.43
N ARG A 125 2.55 1.83 -2.73
CA ARG A 125 1.26 2.12 -3.38
C ARG A 125 0.12 2.37 -2.38
N GLY A 126 0.39 2.33 -1.07
CA GLY A 126 -0.61 2.54 -0.03
C GLY A 126 -1.40 1.30 0.40
N GLU A 127 -1.01 0.11 -0.05
CA GLU A 127 -1.68 -1.14 0.30
C GLU A 127 -1.15 -1.68 1.64
N ILE A 128 -2.05 -2.14 2.51
CA ILE A 128 -1.65 -2.79 3.76
C ILE A 128 -1.05 -4.17 3.47
N ARG A 129 0.21 -4.35 3.80
CA ARG A 129 0.93 -5.64 3.67
C ARG A 129 0.74 -6.52 4.90
N GLY A 130 0.67 -5.92 6.08
CA GLY A 130 0.53 -6.68 7.32
C GLY A 130 0.57 -5.81 8.56
N ALA A 131 0.44 -6.48 9.70
CA ALA A 131 0.55 -5.88 11.03
C ALA A 131 1.15 -6.89 12.01
N ASN A 132 2.13 -6.48 12.80
CA ASN A 132 2.70 -7.32 13.85
C ASN A 132 3.30 -6.47 15.00
N TYR A 133 3.83 -7.13 16.00
CA TYR A 133 4.44 -6.49 17.18
C TYR A 133 5.99 -6.55 17.16
N THR A 134 6.60 -7.12 16.14
CA THR A 134 8.06 -7.30 16.06
C THR A 134 8.75 -6.30 15.14
N GLY A 135 8.02 -5.75 14.18
CA GLY A 135 8.56 -4.80 13.22
C GLY A 135 9.33 -5.45 12.05
N ASN A 136 9.25 -6.78 11.91
CA ASN A 136 9.95 -7.56 10.88
C ASN A 136 8.92 -8.28 10.01
#